data_d93f2c8b14d0a6089f188a4e1196c8fe
#
_entry.id   d93f2c8b14d0a6089f188a4e1196c8fe
#
_cell.length_a   1.000
_cell.length_b   1.000
_cell.length_c   1.000
_cell.angle_alpha   90.00
_cell.angle_beta   90.00
_cell.angle_gamma   90.00
#
_symmetry.space_group_name_H-M   'P 1'
#
loop_
_entity.id
_entity.type
_entity.pdbx_description
1 polymer ?
#
loop_
_entity_poly.entity_id
_entity_poly.type
_entity_poly.pdbx_seq_one_letter_code
_entity_poly.pdbx_strand_id
1 'polypeptide(L)'
;MLNSEAAQSVDEYRSGFYRPEGFFDGLSLPGYGAETPVTREAFAYDFYPARGAEESGSVEESGSAGVGSTEPAPLLIWVHGGAWRFGTNRGLRDVEIMTPEGPRTNRQTLMRRALQEQGWAVATINYRYSHQAIFPGDLHDVKEAVRFFRARAAKFGIDPGRIAIAGGSAGGHMSMMAALAGPDAAGYASGNPELHEYYEGRASSNYPGVSSAVATAVPFYGVSDLRTIFSDRPLAGYSLVHPDDDGAEWRLLGCDYPVREEREWVERVPGIDRERALQNWERVNPLDLARGNFAHRVYAGGSAGEPSRKNFDEKQTEEQATDRACAPIMLVHGIADSCVPYQQSVRVYQALRTRQVPTDMVLVPGAEHGDSRCFSPEIVQRMLSFLNATMNATV
;
A
#
# COMPACT_ATOMS: atom_id res chain seq x y z
N MET A 1 -8.36 45.80 -24.10
CA MET A 1 -8.91 45.36 -22.81
C MET A 1 -9.62 44.05 -23.08
N LEU A 2 -8.92 42.96 -22.86
CA LEU A 2 -9.47 41.61 -22.87
C LEU A 2 -9.13 41.00 -21.54
N ASN A 3 -10.09 41.02 -20.62
CA ASN A 3 -10.00 40.29 -19.36
C ASN A 3 -10.08 38.80 -19.70
N SER A 4 -8.97 38.10 -19.62
CA SER A 4 -8.94 36.66 -19.51
C SER A 4 -8.97 36.32 -18.01
N GLU A 5 -10.13 36.21 -17.43
CA GLU A 5 -10.34 35.45 -16.21
C GLU A 5 -10.10 33.98 -16.55
N ALA A 6 -8.87 33.52 -16.34
CA ALA A 6 -8.60 32.09 -16.24
C ALA A 6 -9.28 31.64 -14.94
N ALA A 7 -10.42 30.96 -15.07
CA ALA A 7 -11.05 30.26 -13.97
C ALA A 7 -10.03 29.27 -13.41
N GLN A 8 -9.41 29.59 -12.28
CA GLN A 8 -8.73 28.63 -11.45
C GLN A 8 -9.80 27.71 -10.88
N SER A 9 -9.98 26.54 -11.49
CA SER A 9 -10.72 25.45 -10.85
C SER A 9 -9.88 24.99 -9.67
N VAL A 10 -10.17 25.49 -8.50
CA VAL A 10 -9.66 24.95 -7.24
C VAL A 10 -10.28 23.57 -7.15
N ASP A 11 -9.47 22.50 -7.33
CA ASP A 11 -9.92 21.14 -7.09
C ASP A 11 -10.33 21.03 -5.63
N GLU A 12 -11.62 20.94 -5.35
CA GLU A 12 -12.14 20.76 -4.00
C GLU A 12 -11.68 19.40 -3.49
N TYR A 13 -10.88 19.41 -2.44
CA TYR A 13 -10.58 18.21 -1.66
C TYR A 13 -10.92 18.44 -0.19
N ARG A 14 -11.21 17.34 0.52
CA ARG A 14 -11.52 17.34 1.94
C ARG A 14 -10.38 16.71 2.71
N SER A 15 -9.80 17.40 3.67
CA SER A 15 -8.79 16.84 4.57
C SER A 15 -9.42 16.41 5.88
N GLY A 16 -8.82 15.39 6.52
CA GLY A 16 -9.25 14.92 7.84
C GLY A 16 -8.33 13.86 8.39
N PHE A 17 -8.82 13.13 9.37
CA PHE A 17 -8.08 12.07 10.05
C PHE A 17 -8.94 10.81 10.16
N TYR A 18 -8.33 9.65 9.86
CA TYR A 18 -9.06 8.37 9.92
C TYR A 18 -8.98 7.69 11.29
N ARG A 19 -8.20 8.26 12.24
CA ARG A 19 -8.19 7.86 13.65
C ARG A 19 -8.60 9.03 14.55
N PRO A 20 -9.16 8.76 15.75
CA PRO A 20 -9.55 9.81 16.69
C PRO A 20 -8.36 10.59 17.22
N GLU A 21 -8.63 11.76 17.76
CA GLU A 21 -7.64 12.58 18.45
C GLU A 21 -7.06 11.84 19.67
N GLY A 22 -5.76 12.01 19.91
CA GLY A 22 -5.05 11.37 21.02
C GLY A 22 -4.72 9.89 20.80
N PHE A 23 -5.12 9.30 19.68
CA PHE A 23 -4.74 7.92 19.37
C PHE A 23 -3.24 7.86 19.02
N PHE A 24 -2.46 7.23 19.88
CA PHE A 24 -0.99 7.15 19.80
C PHE A 24 -0.23 8.51 19.88
N ASP A 25 -0.88 9.62 20.26
CA ASP A 25 -0.19 10.89 20.43
C ASP A 25 0.97 10.77 21.43
N GLY A 26 2.11 11.36 21.08
CA GLY A 26 3.31 11.34 21.92
C GLY A 26 4.09 10.03 21.92
N LEU A 27 3.62 8.98 21.28
CA LEU A 27 4.38 7.75 21.13
C LEU A 27 5.49 7.92 20.09
N SER A 28 6.67 7.43 20.42
CA SER A 28 7.79 7.24 19.49
C SER A 28 8.56 5.98 19.88
N LEU A 29 9.23 5.38 18.93
CA LEU A 29 10.09 4.22 19.20
C LEU A 29 11.50 4.70 19.52
N PRO A 30 12.06 4.39 20.72
CA PRO A 30 13.42 4.77 21.07
C PRO A 30 14.43 4.12 20.13
N GLY A 31 15.57 4.79 19.93
CA GLY A 31 16.71 4.24 19.20
C GLY A 31 16.72 4.48 17.68
N TYR A 32 15.70 5.09 17.10
CA TYR A 32 15.60 5.31 15.64
C TYR A 32 16.00 6.71 15.17
N GLY A 33 16.60 7.52 16.04
CA GLY A 33 17.22 8.81 15.70
C GLY A 33 16.29 9.93 15.28
N ALA A 34 15.04 9.66 14.97
CA ALA A 34 14.04 10.66 14.70
C ALA A 34 13.06 10.66 15.89
N GLU A 35 13.24 11.59 16.79
CA GLU A 35 12.37 11.79 17.94
C GLU A 35 11.04 12.47 17.58
N THR A 36 10.49 12.13 16.43
CA THR A 36 9.20 12.68 16.03
C THR A 36 8.11 11.84 16.67
N PRO A 37 7.42 12.35 17.70
CA PRO A 37 6.35 11.59 18.34
C PRO A 37 5.23 11.32 17.34
N VAL A 38 4.49 10.25 17.57
CA VAL A 38 3.26 10.01 16.82
C VAL A 38 2.28 11.11 17.15
N THR A 39 1.78 11.78 16.13
CA THR A 39 0.75 12.79 16.23
C THR A 39 -0.41 12.39 15.35
N ARG A 40 -1.53 13.09 15.50
CA ARG A 40 -2.72 12.89 14.65
C ARG A 40 -2.40 13.01 13.15
N GLU A 41 -1.38 13.77 12.78
CA GLU A 41 -0.95 13.94 11.38
C GLU A 41 -0.51 12.61 10.73
N ALA A 42 -0.02 11.64 11.51
CA ALA A 42 0.29 10.30 11.02
C ALA A 42 -0.96 9.56 10.47
N PHE A 43 -2.15 10.04 10.76
CA PHE A 43 -3.42 9.45 10.34
C PHE A 43 -4.24 10.39 9.46
N ALA A 44 -3.58 11.38 8.86
CA ALA A 44 -4.23 12.35 7.98
C ALA A 44 -4.58 11.72 6.62
N TYR A 45 -5.64 12.23 6.03
CA TYR A 45 -6.02 11.95 4.64
C TYR A 45 -6.40 13.22 3.90
N ASP A 46 -6.25 13.19 2.58
CA ASP A 46 -6.95 14.07 1.65
C ASP A 46 -7.91 13.20 0.82
N PHE A 47 -9.12 13.69 0.60
CA PHE A 47 -10.14 13.02 -0.19
C PHE A 47 -10.58 13.92 -1.35
N TYR A 48 -10.53 13.40 -2.54
CA TYR A 48 -10.89 14.04 -3.81
C TYR A 48 -12.15 13.34 -4.36
N PRO A 49 -13.31 13.99 -4.40
CA PRO A 49 -14.54 13.38 -4.90
C PRO A 49 -14.44 13.07 -6.40
N ALA A 50 -15.23 12.14 -6.88
CA ALA A 50 -15.40 11.90 -8.29
C ALA A 50 -15.98 13.15 -8.98
N ARG A 51 -15.51 13.47 -10.18
CA ARG A 51 -16.09 14.57 -10.96
C ARG A 51 -17.41 14.12 -11.57
N GLY A 52 -18.43 14.97 -11.52
CA GLY A 52 -19.80 14.65 -11.96
C GLY A 52 -20.72 14.11 -10.86
N ALA A 53 -20.21 13.90 -9.64
CA ALA A 53 -21.05 13.72 -8.46
C ALA A 53 -21.42 15.11 -7.92
N GLU A 54 -22.51 15.69 -8.37
CA GLU A 54 -23.02 16.91 -7.77
C GLU A 54 -23.37 16.67 -6.30
N GLU A 55 -23.08 17.67 -5.46
CA GLU A 55 -23.33 17.63 -4.03
C GLU A 55 -24.79 17.28 -3.72
N SER A 56 -25.04 16.12 -3.17
CA SER A 56 -26.31 15.80 -2.54
C SER A 56 -26.35 16.50 -1.17
N GLY A 57 -26.67 17.80 -1.15
CA GLY A 57 -26.74 18.51 0.12
C GLY A 57 -26.93 20.01 0.08
N SER A 58 -27.90 20.52 -0.69
CA SER A 58 -28.68 21.70 -0.34
C SER A 58 -29.92 21.74 -1.25
N VAL A 59 -31.09 21.58 -0.66
CA VAL A 59 -32.38 21.81 -1.31
C VAL A 59 -32.52 23.31 -1.50
N GLU A 60 -32.35 23.82 -2.72
CA GLU A 60 -33.03 25.00 -3.19
C GLU A 60 -33.52 24.82 -4.63
N GLU A 61 -34.76 25.17 -4.82
CA GLU A 61 -35.56 25.05 -6.02
C GLU A 61 -35.02 25.90 -7.18
N SER A 62 -34.81 25.30 -8.32
CA SER A 62 -35.30 25.71 -9.65
C SER A 62 -34.32 25.38 -10.77
N GLY A 63 -34.70 24.50 -11.67
CA GLY A 63 -34.50 24.61 -13.10
C GLY A 63 -33.27 23.97 -13.75
N SER A 64 -33.48 22.82 -14.38
CA SER A 64 -32.63 22.09 -15.34
C SER A 64 -31.40 21.36 -14.75
N ALA A 65 -31.64 20.15 -14.27
CA ALA A 65 -30.63 19.20 -13.83
C ALA A 65 -29.82 18.64 -15.01
N GLY A 66 -28.51 18.87 -14.99
CA GLY A 66 -27.56 17.95 -15.62
C GLY A 66 -27.58 16.66 -14.81
N VAL A 67 -27.70 15.50 -15.47
CA VAL A 67 -27.77 14.18 -14.83
C VAL A 67 -26.39 13.86 -14.22
N GLY A 68 -26.13 14.31 -13.00
CA GLY A 68 -25.03 13.78 -12.18
C GLY A 68 -25.33 12.32 -11.83
N SER A 69 -24.34 11.45 -11.91
CA SER A 69 -24.48 10.04 -11.52
C SER A 69 -24.93 9.97 -10.08
N THR A 70 -26.11 9.38 -9.83
CA THR A 70 -26.65 9.11 -8.46
C THR A 70 -25.98 7.90 -7.81
N GLU A 71 -25.17 7.17 -8.56
CA GLU A 71 -24.50 5.96 -8.10
C GLU A 71 -23.22 6.28 -7.31
N PRO A 72 -23.02 5.62 -6.14
CA PRO A 72 -21.81 5.80 -5.34
C PRO A 72 -20.54 5.48 -6.15
N ALA A 73 -19.53 6.36 -6.06
CA ALA A 73 -18.29 6.24 -6.81
C ALA A 73 -17.39 5.13 -6.28
N PRO A 74 -16.61 4.41 -7.10
CA PRO A 74 -15.50 3.60 -6.63
C PRO A 74 -14.42 4.50 -6.01
N LEU A 75 -13.68 3.98 -5.01
CA LEU A 75 -12.61 4.70 -4.33
C LEU A 75 -11.25 4.07 -4.65
N LEU A 76 -10.27 4.89 -5.03
CA LEU A 76 -8.87 4.53 -5.00
C LEU A 76 -8.20 5.18 -3.78
N ILE A 77 -7.58 4.37 -2.91
CA ILE A 77 -6.74 4.85 -1.81
C ILE A 77 -5.28 4.82 -2.27
N TRP A 78 -4.62 5.99 -2.27
CA TRP A 78 -3.20 6.13 -2.58
C TRP A 78 -2.37 6.15 -1.31
N VAL A 79 -1.37 5.27 -1.22
CA VAL A 79 -0.40 5.17 -0.13
C VAL A 79 0.93 5.74 -0.63
N HIS A 80 1.46 6.75 0.06
CA HIS A 80 2.72 7.38 -0.35
C HIS A 80 3.93 6.47 -0.15
N GLY A 81 4.99 6.70 -0.92
CA GLY A 81 6.31 6.11 -0.72
C GLY A 81 7.12 6.83 0.37
N GLY A 82 8.43 6.58 0.38
CA GLY A 82 9.36 7.22 1.31
C GLY A 82 10.03 6.24 2.25
N ALA A 83 10.29 5.02 1.77
CA ALA A 83 11.05 4.00 2.50
C ALA A 83 10.53 3.77 3.93
N TRP A 84 9.21 3.87 4.13
CA TRP A 84 8.50 3.76 5.43
C TRP A 84 8.97 4.78 6.49
N ARG A 85 9.73 5.81 6.13
CA ARG A 85 10.36 6.78 7.04
C ARG A 85 9.91 8.22 6.86
N PHE A 86 9.44 8.54 5.66
CA PHE A 86 8.98 9.89 5.28
C PHE A 86 7.91 9.80 4.19
N GLY A 87 7.44 10.94 3.75
CA GLY A 87 6.37 11.05 2.76
C GLY A 87 5.16 11.77 3.34
N THR A 88 4.10 11.92 2.54
CA THR A 88 2.89 12.61 2.99
C THR A 88 1.71 12.33 2.08
N ASN A 89 0.51 12.36 2.65
CA ASN A 89 -0.76 12.31 1.91
C ASN A 89 -0.94 13.47 0.92
N ARG A 90 -0.10 14.51 0.99
CA ARG A 90 -0.21 15.72 0.15
C ARG A 90 0.38 15.55 -1.25
N GLY A 91 0.97 14.40 -1.58
CA GLY A 91 1.68 14.17 -2.85
C GLY A 91 0.81 14.22 -4.10
N LEU A 92 -0.52 14.09 -3.97
CA LEU A 92 -1.45 14.22 -5.08
C LEU A 92 -2.16 15.58 -5.16
N ARG A 93 -1.83 16.53 -4.26
CA ARG A 93 -2.34 17.90 -4.35
C ARG A 93 -1.87 18.58 -5.64
N ASP A 94 -2.61 19.57 -6.04
CA ASP A 94 -2.22 20.40 -7.19
C ASP A 94 -1.01 21.26 -6.82
N VAL A 95 0.16 20.72 -7.17
CA VAL A 95 1.45 21.39 -6.98
C VAL A 95 2.10 21.51 -8.34
N GLU A 96 2.47 22.72 -8.71
CA GLU A 96 3.31 22.97 -9.87
C GLU A 96 4.77 22.68 -9.50
N ILE A 97 5.40 21.81 -10.27
CA ILE A 97 6.84 21.56 -10.18
C ILE A 97 7.51 22.53 -11.14
N MET A 98 8.40 23.38 -10.63
CA MET A 98 9.21 24.26 -11.47
C MET A 98 10.27 23.45 -12.20
N THR A 99 10.25 23.48 -13.51
CA THR A 99 11.26 22.88 -14.39
C THR A 99 11.98 23.96 -15.21
N PRO A 100 13.14 23.67 -15.81
CA PRO A 100 13.81 24.63 -16.68
C PRO A 100 12.93 25.14 -17.83
N GLU A 101 11.95 24.34 -18.26
CA GLU A 101 10.98 24.69 -19.32
C GLU A 101 9.75 25.41 -18.78
N GLY A 102 9.65 25.64 -17.46
CA GLY A 102 8.53 26.30 -16.79
C GLY A 102 7.76 25.40 -15.83
N PRO A 103 6.67 25.90 -15.24
CA PRO A 103 5.87 25.13 -14.29
C PRO A 103 5.19 23.94 -14.98
N ARG A 104 5.25 22.76 -14.34
CA ARG A 104 4.57 21.55 -14.78
C ARG A 104 3.78 20.92 -13.64
N THR A 105 2.61 20.41 -13.93
CA THR A 105 1.84 19.60 -12.97
C THR A 105 2.50 18.24 -12.79
N ASN A 106 2.62 17.80 -11.53
CA ASN A 106 3.09 16.47 -11.19
C ASN A 106 2.25 15.39 -11.91
N ARG A 107 2.90 14.39 -12.48
CA ARG A 107 2.23 13.28 -13.17
C ARG A 107 1.29 12.48 -12.27
N GLN A 108 1.59 12.32 -11.01
CA GLN A 108 0.70 11.69 -10.04
C GLN A 108 -0.57 12.51 -9.82
N THR A 109 -0.47 13.85 -9.82
CA THR A 109 -1.65 14.74 -9.80
C THR A 109 -2.49 14.58 -11.07
N LEU A 110 -1.84 14.44 -12.24
CA LEU A 110 -2.57 14.18 -13.52
C LEU A 110 -3.27 12.82 -13.48
N MET A 111 -2.64 11.79 -12.92
CA MET A 111 -3.28 10.48 -12.69
C MET A 111 -4.53 10.63 -11.82
N ARG A 112 -4.44 11.35 -10.68
CA ARG A 112 -5.59 11.61 -9.81
C ARG A 112 -6.73 12.29 -10.58
N ARG A 113 -6.41 13.34 -11.34
CA ARG A 113 -7.41 14.06 -12.15
C ARG A 113 -8.08 13.15 -13.16
N ALA A 114 -7.30 12.32 -13.89
CA ALA A 114 -7.82 11.36 -14.84
C ALA A 114 -8.76 10.34 -14.19
N LEU A 115 -8.43 9.85 -12.98
CA LEU A 115 -9.32 8.99 -12.20
C LEU A 115 -10.65 9.70 -11.86
N GLN A 116 -10.57 10.94 -11.36
CA GLN A 116 -11.77 11.71 -11.02
C GLN A 116 -12.67 11.96 -12.25
N GLU A 117 -12.08 12.27 -13.41
CA GLU A 117 -12.79 12.47 -14.68
C GLU A 117 -13.49 11.19 -15.17
N GLN A 118 -12.99 10.01 -14.76
CA GLN A 118 -13.59 8.71 -15.04
C GLN A 118 -14.54 8.23 -13.92
N GLY A 119 -14.96 9.12 -13.03
CA GLY A 119 -15.94 8.83 -12.00
C GLY A 119 -15.38 8.12 -10.76
N TRP A 120 -14.07 8.12 -10.55
CA TRP A 120 -13.43 7.58 -9.34
C TRP A 120 -13.24 8.68 -8.30
N ALA A 121 -13.58 8.39 -7.05
CA ALA A 121 -13.06 9.14 -5.93
C ALA A 121 -11.61 8.67 -5.63
N VAL A 122 -10.78 9.59 -5.15
CA VAL A 122 -9.41 9.29 -4.76
C VAL A 122 -9.17 9.76 -3.33
N ALA A 123 -8.54 8.93 -2.51
CA ALA A 123 -8.06 9.35 -1.20
C ALA A 123 -6.55 9.13 -1.12
N THR A 124 -5.85 10.02 -0.43
CA THR A 124 -4.45 9.82 -0.05
C THR A 124 -4.37 9.74 1.46
N ILE A 125 -3.50 8.90 1.97
CA ILE A 125 -3.38 8.67 3.41
C ILE A 125 -1.94 8.79 3.88
N ASN A 126 -1.75 9.25 5.12
CA ASN A 126 -0.53 9.02 5.88
C ASN A 126 -0.65 7.68 6.62
N TYR A 127 0.47 7.20 7.09
CA TYR A 127 0.61 6.06 8.01
C TYR A 127 1.83 6.32 8.90
N ARG A 128 1.93 5.65 10.04
CA ARG A 128 3.07 5.80 10.94
C ARG A 128 4.35 5.32 10.28
N TYR A 129 5.39 6.12 10.41
CA TYR A 129 6.72 5.77 9.91
C TYR A 129 7.38 4.68 10.78
N SER A 130 8.41 4.04 10.28
CA SER A 130 9.11 2.96 10.98
C SER A 130 9.70 3.36 12.34
N HIS A 131 10.01 4.65 12.57
CA HIS A 131 10.39 5.17 13.88
C HIS A 131 9.20 5.47 14.81
N GLN A 132 7.98 5.32 14.33
CA GLN A 132 6.74 5.49 15.10
C GLN A 132 5.99 4.16 15.29
N ALA A 133 6.09 3.26 14.32
CA ALA A 133 5.54 1.91 14.37
C ALA A 133 6.33 0.99 13.46
N ILE A 134 6.82 -0.12 14.00
CA ILE A 134 7.41 -1.18 13.18
C ILE A 134 6.33 -2.01 12.50
N PHE A 135 6.68 -2.73 11.44
CA PHE A 135 5.80 -3.70 10.81
C PHE A 135 5.29 -4.75 11.83
N PRO A 136 3.97 -5.04 11.85
CA PRO A 136 2.93 -4.65 10.92
C PRO A 136 2.12 -3.40 11.32
N GLY A 137 2.62 -2.53 12.20
CA GLY A 137 1.87 -1.38 12.72
C GLY A 137 1.49 -0.36 11.62
N ASP A 138 2.37 -0.13 10.67
CA ASP A 138 2.13 0.69 9.48
C ASP A 138 1.08 0.07 8.53
N LEU A 139 1.11 -1.26 8.35
CA LEU A 139 0.07 -1.99 7.60
C LEU A 139 -1.29 -1.88 8.31
N HIS A 140 -1.32 -1.94 9.64
CA HIS A 140 -2.55 -1.75 10.41
C HIS A 140 -3.15 -0.36 10.18
N ASP A 141 -2.34 0.68 10.03
CA ASP A 141 -2.81 2.03 9.73
C ASP A 141 -3.41 2.11 8.32
N VAL A 142 -2.78 1.50 7.33
CA VAL A 142 -3.32 1.40 5.96
C VAL A 142 -4.68 0.68 5.96
N LYS A 143 -4.78 -0.44 6.65
CA LYS A 143 -6.03 -1.21 6.76
C LYS A 143 -7.10 -0.46 7.53
N GLU A 144 -6.72 0.30 8.56
CA GLU A 144 -7.65 1.15 9.29
C GLU A 144 -8.22 2.26 8.41
N ALA A 145 -7.42 2.87 7.55
CA ALA A 145 -7.92 3.83 6.57
C ALA A 145 -8.94 3.20 5.61
N VAL A 146 -8.71 1.97 5.15
CA VAL A 146 -9.70 1.23 4.33
C VAL A 146 -11.02 1.05 5.12
N ARG A 147 -10.94 0.62 6.39
CA ARG A 147 -12.12 0.46 7.26
C ARG A 147 -12.86 1.78 7.49
N PHE A 148 -12.10 2.86 7.72
CA PHE A 148 -12.65 4.19 7.91
C PHE A 148 -13.49 4.66 6.72
N PHE A 149 -12.92 4.57 5.50
CA PHE A 149 -13.66 4.97 4.31
C PHE A 149 -14.86 4.07 4.06
N ARG A 150 -14.72 2.75 4.25
CA ARG A 150 -15.83 1.80 4.11
C ARG A 150 -16.95 2.06 5.10
N ALA A 151 -16.64 2.28 6.39
CA ALA A 151 -17.63 2.58 7.42
C ALA A 151 -18.36 3.91 7.19
N ARG A 152 -17.74 4.82 6.47
CA ARG A 152 -18.26 6.17 6.19
C ARG A 152 -18.60 6.40 4.72
N ALA A 153 -18.79 5.32 3.96
CA ALA A 153 -18.98 5.36 2.51
C ALA A 153 -20.07 6.35 2.09
N ALA A 154 -21.21 6.35 2.76
CA ALA A 154 -22.30 7.29 2.48
C ALA A 154 -21.89 8.77 2.65
N LYS A 155 -21.06 9.09 3.66
CA LYS A 155 -20.54 10.45 3.89
C LYS A 155 -19.64 10.92 2.76
N PHE A 156 -18.92 10.02 2.13
CA PHE A 156 -17.98 10.32 1.05
C PHE A 156 -18.58 10.14 -0.35
N GLY A 157 -19.83 9.65 -0.46
CA GLY A 157 -20.45 9.33 -1.73
C GLY A 157 -19.76 8.20 -2.48
N ILE A 158 -19.17 7.26 -1.75
CA ILE A 158 -18.43 6.11 -2.33
C ILE A 158 -19.16 4.79 -2.10
N ASP A 159 -18.87 3.82 -2.96
CA ASP A 159 -19.35 2.45 -2.82
C ASP A 159 -18.42 1.66 -1.87
N PRO A 160 -18.92 1.16 -0.73
CA PRO A 160 -18.11 0.40 0.23
C PRO A 160 -17.59 -0.93 -0.33
N GLY A 161 -18.20 -1.49 -1.36
CA GLY A 161 -17.77 -2.70 -2.05
C GLY A 161 -16.66 -2.46 -3.08
N ARG A 162 -16.51 -1.22 -3.56
CA ARG A 162 -15.58 -0.86 -4.64
C ARG A 162 -14.43 0.02 -4.16
N ILE A 163 -13.57 -0.53 -3.28
CA ILE A 163 -12.37 0.15 -2.78
C ILE A 163 -11.12 -0.52 -3.36
N ALA A 164 -10.33 0.24 -4.13
CA ALA A 164 -9.02 -0.13 -4.62
C ALA A 164 -7.91 0.51 -3.80
N ILE A 165 -6.69 -0.05 -3.87
CA ILE A 165 -5.51 0.52 -3.24
C ILE A 165 -4.37 0.65 -4.25
N ALA A 166 -3.59 1.72 -4.16
CA ALA A 166 -2.40 1.93 -4.97
C ALA A 166 -1.33 2.66 -4.17
N GLY A 167 -0.09 2.60 -4.60
CA GLY A 167 0.99 3.34 -3.96
C GLY A 167 2.32 3.11 -4.65
N GLY A 168 3.30 3.98 -4.37
CA GLY A 168 4.64 3.89 -4.94
C GLY A 168 5.68 3.46 -3.90
N SER A 169 6.69 2.66 -4.29
CA SER A 169 7.80 2.27 -3.41
C SER A 169 7.31 1.58 -2.12
N ALA A 170 7.61 2.12 -0.94
CA ALA A 170 7.05 1.66 0.33
C ALA A 170 5.50 1.60 0.31
N GLY A 171 4.83 2.58 -0.33
CA GLY A 171 3.39 2.54 -0.55
C GLY A 171 2.95 1.42 -1.49
N GLY A 172 3.78 1.08 -2.47
CA GLY A 172 3.58 -0.10 -3.34
C GLY A 172 3.68 -1.41 -2.56
N HIS A 173 4.66 -1.52 -1.67
CA HIS A 173 4.75 -2.63 -0.71
C HIS A 173 3.49 -2.75 0.15
N MET A 174 3.06 -1.66 0.80
CA MET A 174 1.86 -1.63 1.63
C MET A 174 0.59 -1.96 0.85
N SER A 175 0.50 -1.51 -0.41
CA SER A 175 -0.63 -1.84 -1.30
C SER A 175 -0.68 -3.34 -1.62
N MET A 176 0.47 -3.97 -1.89
CA MET A 176 0.56 -5.42 -2.07
C MET A 176 0.19 -6.17 -0.78
N MET A 177 0.72 -5.74 0.37
CA MET A 177 0.39 -6.35 1.65
C MET A 177 -1.10 -6.25 1.97
N ALA A 178 -1.72 -5.09 1.77
CA ALA A 178 -3.16 -4.91 2.02
C ALA A 178 -4.02 -5.81 1.11
N ALA A 179 -3.63 -5.99 -0.15
CA ALA A 179 -4.35 -6.81 -1.12
C ALA A 179 -4.16 -8.32 -0.90
N LEU A 180 -2.93 -8.75 -0.59
CA LEU A 180 -2.56 -10.17 -0.48
C LEU A 180 -2.81 -10.74 0.93
N ALA A 181 -2.70 -9.90 1.96
CA ALA A 181 -3.04 -10.22 3.34
C ALA A 181 -4.45 -9.71 3.72
N GLY A 182 -5.39 -9.72 2.79
CA GLY A 182 -6.77 -9.32 3.05
C GLY A 182 -7.48 -10.27 4.03
N PRO A 183 -8.61 -9.84 4.64
CA PRO A 183 -9.31 -10.62 5.68
C PRO A 183 -9.85 -11.96 5.19
N ASP A 184 -9.99 -12.14 3.89
CA ASP A 184 -10.47 -13.35 3.24
C ASP A 184 -9.35 -14.14 2.54
N ALA A 185 -8.09 -13.73 2.72
CA ALA A 185 -6.94 -14.41 2.11
C ALA A 185 -6.84 -15.86 2.58
N ALA A 186 -6.49 -16.77 1.66
CA ALA A 186 -6.53 -18.22 1.88
C ALA A 186 -5.74 -18.72 3.12
N GLY A 187 -4.70 -17.96 3.54
CA GLY A 187 -3.95 -18.27 4.76
C GLY A 187 -4.74 -18.13 6.05
N TYR A 188 -5.83 -17.38 6.05
CA TYR A 188 -6.74 -17.29 7.18
C TYR A 188 -7.74 -18.43 7.22
N ALA A 189 -8.02 -19.06 6.08
CA ALA A 189 -8.83 -20.28 6.00
C ALA A 189 -8.17 -21.48 6.71
N SER A 190 -6.86 -21.40 6.99
CA SER A 190 -6.14 -22.38 7.80
C SER A 190 -6.46 -22.35 9.29
N GLY A 191 -7.32 -21.42 9.73
CA GLY A 191 -7.79 -21.34 11.11
C GLY A 191 -6.75 -20.83 12.11
N ASN A 192 -5.74 -20.09 11.68
CA ASN A 192 -4.78 -19.44 12.58
C ASN A 192 -5.21 -18.00 12.94
N PRO A 193 -5.92 -17.80 14.08
CA PRO A 193 -6.43 -16.49 14.47
C PRO A 193 -5.30 -15.50 14.83
N GLU A 194 -4.14 -15.98 15.27
CA GLU A 194 -2.99 -15.12 15.60
C GLU A 194 -2.38 -14.52 14.33
N LEU A 195 -2.25 -15.30 13.26
CA LEU A 195 -1.77 -14.81 11.98
C LEU A 195 -2.75 -13.82 11.35
N HIS A 196 -4.04 -14.10 11.50
CA HIS A 196 -5.10 -13.20 11.07
C HIS A 196 -4.99 -11.86 11.79
N GLU A 197 -4.90 -11.86 13.12
CA GLU A 197 -4.77 -10.63 13.91
C GLU A 197 -3.45 -9.91 13.61
N TYR A 198 -2.37 -10.65 13.38
CA TYR A 198 -1.08 -10.09 13.01
C TYR A 198 -1.15 -9.18 11.78
N TYR A 199 -1.87 -9.59 10.74
CA TYR A 199 -2.03 -8.77 9.54
C TYR A 199 -3.20 -7.79 9.60
N GLU A 200 -4.26 -8.14 10.32
CA GLU A 200 -5.48 -7.33 10.35
C GLU A 200 -5.45 -6.19 11.37
N GLY A 201 -4.81 -6.37 12.53
CA GLY A 201 -4.76 -5.37 13.58
C GLY A 201 -6.13 -4.95 14.09
N ARG A 202 -7.09 -5.89 14.17
CA ARG A 202 -8.46 -5.59 14.61
C ARG A 202 -8.54 -5.13 16.05
N ALA A 203 -7.67 -5.65 16.91
CA ALA A 203 -7.62 -5.27 18.32
C ALA A 203 -7.31 -3.79 18.53
N SER A 204 -6.57 -3.17 17.60
CA SER A 204 -6.26 -1.74 17.62
C SER A 204 -7.13 -0.89 16.69
N SER A 205 -8.16 -1.47 16.07
CA SER A 205 -9.03 -0.77 15.13
C SER A 205 -10.17 -0.03 15.83
N ASN A 206 -10.51 1.15 15.31
CA ASN A 206 -11.73 1.87 15.66
C ASN A 206 -12.98 1.30 14.97
N TYR A 207 -12.78 0.38 14.00
CA TYR A 207 -13.81 -0.28 13.20
C TYR A 207 -13.62 -1.78 13.15
N PRO A 208 -13.53 -2.51 14.30
CA PRO A 208 -13.12 -3.92 14.33
C PRO A 208 -14.07 -4.86 13.57
N GLY A 209 -15.35 -4.47 13.41
CA GLY A 209 -16.35 -5.22 12.65
C GLY A 209 -16.40 -4.91 11.15
N VAL A 210 -15.59 -3.95 10.67
CA VAL A 210 -15.58 -3.53 9.27
C VAL A 210 -14.43 -4.22 8.53
N SER A 211 -14.70 -4.74 7.33
CA SER A 211 -13.69 -5.40 6.50
C SER A 211 -12.61 -4.42 6.02
N SER A 212 -11.35 -4.83 6.04
CA SER A 212 -10.22 -4.13 5.43
C SER A 212 -9.92 -4.60 3.99
N ALA A 213 -10.74 -5.50 3.43
CA ALA A 213 -10.54 -6.02 2.08
C ALA A 213 -10.51 -4.91 1.04
N VAL A 214 -9.64 -5.05 0.06
CA VAL A 214 -9.63 -4.21 -1.13
C VAL A 214 -9.99 -5.06 -2.35
N ALA A 215 -10.73 -4.48 -3.28
CA ALA A 215 -11.20 -5.20 -4.45
C ALA A 215 -10.09 -5.41 -5.49
N THR A 216 -9.09 -4.54 -5.53
CA THR A 216 -7.94 -4.62 -6.45
C THR A 216 -6.80 -3.72 -5.97
N ALA A 217 -5.58 -3.97 -6.46
CA ALA A 217 -4.42 -3.14 -6.13
C ALA A 217 -3.58 -2.77 -7.36
N VAL A 218 -2.96 -1.58 -7.29
CA VAL A 218 -2.00 -1.12 -8.31
C VAL A 218 -0.71 -0.62 -7.63
N PRO A 219 0.20 -1.53 -7.25
CA PRO A 219 1.50 -1.16 -6.72
C PRO A 219 2.43 -0.66 -7.83
N PHE A 220 3.07 0.49 -7.60
CA PHE A 220 4.12 1.06 -8.43
C PHE A 220 5.47 0.81 -7.79
N TYR A 221 6.40 0.19 -8.49
CA TYR A 221 7.79 -0.07 -8.08
C TYR A 221 7.94 -0.44 -6.59
N GLY A 222 7.05 -1.30 -6.08
CA GLY A 222 7.02 -1.73 -4.68
C GLY A 222 8.01 -2.85 -4.37
N VAL A 223 8.55 -2.82 -3.14
CA VAL A 223 9.33 -3.94 -2.60
C VAL A 223 8.41 -5.12 -2.35
N SER A 224 8.81 -6.32 -2.79
CA SER A 224 8.01 -7.55 -2.62
C SER A 224 8.69 -8.63 -1.78
N ASP A 225 10.01 -8.59 -1.71
CA ASP A 225 10.81 -9.51 -0.89
C ASP A 225 12.05 -8.80 -0.35
N LEU A 226 12.02 -8.42 0.91
CA LEU A 226 13.12 -7.76 1.59
C LEU A 226 14.37 -8.64 1.67
N ARG A 227 14.19 -9.97 1.63
CA ARG A 227 15.30 -10.95 1.73
C ARG A 227 16.17 -10.97 0.48
N THR A 228 15.59 -10.61 -0.67
CA THR A 228 16.28 -10.67 -1.96
C THR A 228 16.66 -9.31 -2.53
N ILE A 229 16.13 -8.20 -2.01
CA ILE A 229 16.39 -6.87 -2.55
C ILE A 229 17.89 -6.53 -2.61
N PHE A 230 18.65 -6.97 -1.60
CA PHE A 230 20.10 -6.75 -1.52
C PHE A 230 20.88 -7.57 -2.55
N SER A 231 20.42 -8.76 -2.94
CA SER A 231 21.02 -9.54 -4.01
C SER A 231 20.52 -9.13 -5.39
N ASP A 232 19.31 -8.60 -5.49
CA ASP A 232 18.74 -8.14 -6.75
C ASP A 232 19.48 -6.91 -7.30
N ARG A 233 19.90 -5.98 -6.44
CA ARG A 233 20.61 -4.76 -6.84
C ARG A 233 21.90 -5.04 -7.61
N PRO A 234 22.86 -5.87 -7.12
CA PRO A 234 24.04 -6.22 -7.88
C PRO A 234 23.74 -7.03 -9.14
N LEU A 235 22.77 -7.93 -9.12
CA LEU A 235 22.37 -8.69 -10.31
C LEU A 235 21.81 -7.78 -11.41
N ALA A 236 21.19 -6.66 -11.02
CA ALA A 236 20.76 -5.61 -11.93
C ALA A 236 21.86 -4.60 -12.28
N GLY A 237 23.09 -4.76 -11.77
CA GLY A 237 24.22 -3.88 -12.03
C GLY A 237 24.35 -2.70 -11.05
N TYR A 238 23.63 -2.73 -9.93
CA TYR A 238 23.65 -1.65 -8.92
C TYR A 238 24.45 -2.06 -7.68
N SER A 239 24.72 -1.11 -6.78
CA SER A 239 25.36 -1.39 -5.50
C SER A 239 24.45 -2.21 -4.58
N LEU A 240 25.05 -2.98 -3.65
CA LEU A 240 24.31 -3.76 -2.64
C LEU A 240 23.38 -2.87 -1.79
N VAL A 241 23.86 -1.69 -1.45
CA VAL A 241 23.11 -0.68 -0.71
C VAL A 241 22.98 0.54 -1.60
N HIS A 242 21.78 1.06 -1.75
CA HIS A 242 21.58 2.32 -2.45
C HIS A 242 22.37 3.41 -1.71
N PRO A 243 23.07 4.35 -2.40
CA PRO A 243 23.88 5.37 -1.74
C PRO A 243 23.13 6.20 -0.69
N ASP A 244 21.82 6.37 -0.88
CA ASP A 244 20.93 7.11 0.02
C ASP A 244 20.18 6.20 1.02
N ASP A 245 20.53 4.90 1.05
CA ASP A 245 19.88 3.95 1.94
C ASP A 245 20.62 3.84 3.27
N ASP A 246 19.93 4.16 4.34
CA ASP A 246 20.40 4.06 5.72
C ASP A 246 19.77 2.87 6.47
N GLY A 247 19.37 1.84 5.76
CA GLY A 247 18.82 0.62 6.35
C GLY A 247 17.32 0.68 6.57
N ALA A 248 16.57 1.26 5.64
CA ALA A 248 15.12 1.42 5.72
C ALA A 248 14.38 0.09 5.94
N GLU A 249 14.81 -0.96 5.26
CA GLU A 249 14.24 -2.30 5.34
C GLU A 249 14.39 -2.89 6.75
N TRP A 250 15.54 -2.67 7.40
CA TRP A 250 15.79 -3.15 8.77
C TRP A 250 15.00 -2.37 9.80
N ARG A 251 14.92 -1.07 9.63
CA ARG A 251 14.15 -0.19 10.52
C ARG A 251 12.68 -0.52 10.50
N LEU A 252 12.15 -0.88 9.33
CA LEU A 252 10.77 -1.35 9.21
C LEU A 252 10.48 -2.54 10.13
N LEU A 253 11.47 -3.39 10.36
CA LEU A 253 11.35 -4.62 11.16
C LEU A 253 11.70 -4.41 12.64
N GLY A 254 12.19 -3.24 13.01
CA GLY A 254 12.63 -2.94 14.38
C GLY A 254 14.07 -3.37 14.68
N CYS A 255 14.93 -3.50 13.68
CA CYS A 255 16.32 -3.87 13.84
C CYS A 255 17.25 -3.05 12.94
N ASP A 256 18.55 -3.03 13.25
CA ASP A 256 19.56 -2.25 12.50
C ASP A 256 20.33 -3.07 11.47
N TYR A 257 20.21 -4.40 11.49
CA TYR A 257 21.01 -5.31 10.65
C TYR A 257 20.19 -6.52 10.19
N PRO A 258 20.64 -7.17 9.08
CA PRO A 258 20.07 -8.44 8.66
C PRO A 258 20.02 -9.42 9.83
N VAL A 259 18.86 -9.87 10.16
CA VAL A 259 18.62 -10.80 11.29
C VAL A 259 19.38 -12.13 11.11
N ARG A 260 19.87 -12.41 9.89
CA ARG A 260 20.60 -13.63 9.53
C ARG A 260 22.11 -13.52 9.71
N GLU A 261 22.67 -12.31 9.89
CA GLU A 261 24.09 -12.18 10.19
C GLU A 261 24.36 -12.57 11.64
N GLU A 262 25.48 -13.30 11.89
CA GLU A 262 25.94 -13.73 13.23
C GLU A 262 26.49 -12.57 14.06
N ARG A 263 25.85 -11.41 13.99
CA ARG A 263 26.22 -10.26 14.80
C ARG A 263 25.44 -10.26 16.11
N GLU A 264 26.02 -9.68 17.14
CA GLU A 264 25.38 -9.52 18.43
C GLU A 264 24.08 -8.75 18.28
N TRP A 265 22.98 -9.38 18.67
CA TRP A 265 21.66 -8.76 18.64
C TRP A 265 21.57 -7.64 19.65
N VAL A 266 21.22 -6.46 19.20
CA VAL A 266 20.92 -5.31 20.06
C VAL A 266 19.45 -4.99 19.94
N GLU A 267 18.71 -5.10 21.05
CA GLU A 267 17.32 -4.65 21.10
C GLU A 267 17.27 -3.13 20.86
N ARG A 268 16.67 -2.72 19.78
CA ARG A 268 16.52 -1.30 19.40
C ARG A 268 15.16 -0.76 19.73
N VAL A 269 14.16 -1.63 19.74
CA VAL A 269 12.78 -1.29 20.07
C VAL A 269 12.34 -2.13 21.24
N PRO A 270 11.89 -1.54 22.36
CA PRO A 270 11.42 -2.27 23.53
C PRO A 270 10.36 -3.31 23.17
N GLY A 271 10.56 -4.56 23.60
CA GLY A 271 9.66 -5.69 23.32
C GLY A 271 9.83 -6.31 21.93
N ILE A 272 10.82 -5.86 21.14
CA ILE A 272 11.23 -6.52 19.91
C ILE A 272 12.54 -7.24 20.13
N ASP A 273 12.44 -8.46 20.60
CA ASP A 273 13.57 -9.38 20.65
C ASP A 273 13.93 -9.92 19.27
N ARG A 274 15.01 -10.70 19.21
CA ARG A 274 15.48 -11.30 17.95
C ARG A 274 14.41 -12.20 17.32
N GLU A 275 13.65 -12.93 18.12
CA GLU A 275 12.61 -13.84 17.63
C GLU A 275 11.49 -13.06 16.96
N ARG A 276 11.02 -11.97 17.55
CA ARG A 276 10.01 -11.11 16.99
C ARG A 276 10.47 -10.43 15.69
N ALA A 277 11.71 -9.97 15.62
CA ALA A 277 12.27 -9.40 14.41
C ALA A 277 12.39 -10.45 13.29
N LEU A 278 12.76 -11.70 13.60
CA LEU A 278 12.74 -12.81 12.66
C LEU A 278 11.32 -13.12 12.16
N GLN A 279 10.33 -13.12 13.04
CA GLN A 279 8.92 -13.29 12.65
C GLN A 279 8.47 -12.19 11.70
N ASN A 280 8.81 -10.94 11.99
CA ASN A 280 8.51 -9.81 11.12
C ASN A 280 9.19 -9.98 9.75
N TRP A 281 10.48 -10.38 9.73
CA TRP A 281 11.25 -10.63 8.52
C TRP A 281 10.61 -11.68 7.60
N GLU A 282 10.05 -12.74 8.15
CA GLU A 282 9.37 -13.78 7.38
C GLU A 282 7.98 -13.32 6.89
N ARG A 283 7.32 -12.43 7.61
CA ARG A 283 5.91 -12.04 7.36
C ARG A 283 5.74 -10.76 6.52
N VAL A 284 6.79 -9.96 6.39
CA VAL A 284 6.75 -8.66 5.69
C VAL A 284 6.75 -8.76 4.17
N ASN A 285 6.86 -9.96 3.60
CA ASN A 285 7.15 -10.16 2.19
C ASN A 285 5.89 -10.47 1.36
N PRO A 286 5.37 -9.51 0.54
CA PRO A 286 4.24 -9.75 -0.36
C PRO A 286 4.43 -10.97 -1.27
N LEU A 287 5.68 -11.26 -1.68
CA LEU A 287 5.97 -12.39 -2.57
C LEU A 287 5.55 -13.74 -1.97
N ASP A 288 5.72 -13.94 -0.66
CA ASP A 288 5.30 -15.18 -0.01
C ASP A 288 3.78 -15.31 -0.02
N LEU A 289 3.07 -14.23 0.24
CA LEU A 289 1.60 -14.18 0.16
C LEU A 289 1.13 -14.43 -1.28
N ALA A 290 1.80 -13.86 -2.26
CA ALA A 290 1.50 -14.08 -3.68
C ALA A 290 1.69 -15.56 -4.10
N ARG A 291 2.64 -16.26 -3.48
CA ARG A 291 2.86 -17.71 -3.66
C ARG A 291 1.85 -18.59 -2.92
N GLY A 292 1.02 -18.01 -2.05
CA GLY A 292 0.13 -18.78 -1.17
C GLY A 292 0.85 -19.40 0.04
N ASN A 293 2.08 -18.98 0.31
CA ASN A 293 2.87 -19.47 1.44
C ASN A 293 2.49 -18.73 2.73
N PHE A 294 1.37 -19.08 3.30
CA PHE A 294 0.92 -18.54 4.59
C PHE A 294 1.44 -19.35 5.78
N ALA A 295 1.97 -20.54 5.56
CA ALA A 295 2.57 -21.38 6.59
C ALA A 295 3.97 -20.89 6.92
N HIS A 296 4.06 -19.92 7.82
CA HIS A 296 5.34 -19.52 8.39
C HIS A 296 5.88 -20.64 9.30
N ARG A 297 7.16 -20.94 9.15
CA ARG A 297 7.87 -21.84 10.07
C ARG A 297 7.68 -21.30 11.47
N VAL A 298 6.98 -22.05 12.31
CA VAL A 298 6.98 -21.83 13.75
C VAL A 298 8.40 -22.18 14.20
N TYR A 299 9.20 -21.19 14.53
CA TYR A 299 10.42 -21.42 15.26
C TYR A 299 9.99 -21.85 16.67
N ALA A 300 9.93 -23.17 16.88
CA ALA A 300 9.82 -23.71 18.24
C ALA A 300 11.09 -23.30 18.97
N GLY A 301 10.96 -22.46 20.01
CA GLY A 301 12.05 -22.08 20.88
C GLY A 301 12.74 -23.33 21.43
N GLY A 302 13.93 -23.62 20.95
CA GLY A 302 14.79 -24.70 21.37
C GLY A 302 16.21 -24.30 21.02
N SER A 303 17.08 -24.33 22.02
CA SER A 303 18.51 -24.12 21.97
C SER A 303 19.15 -24.58 20.66
N ALA A 304 20.13 -23.81 20.17
CA ALA A 304 20.94 -23.97 18.97
C ALA A 304 21.12 -25.42 18.52
N GLY A 305 20.20 -25.93 17.72
CA GLY A 305 20.23 -27.21 17.04
C GLY A 305 19.56 -27.00 15.69
N GLU A 306 20.11 -27.65 14.65
CA GLU A 306 19.65 -27.56 13.28
C GLU A 306 18.13 -27.56 13.13
N PRO A 307 17.55 -26.79 12.20
CA PRO A 307 16.12 -26.75 12.00
C PRO A 307 15.64 -28.15 11.64
N SER A 308 14.93 -28.80 12.55
CA SER A 308 14.28 -30.08 12.25
C SER A 308 13.25 -29.82 11.15
N ARG A 309 13.52 -30.34 9.96
CA ARG A 309 12.53 -30.53 8.91
C ARG A 309 11.48 -31.50 9.44
N LYS A 310 10.48 -31.03 10.16
CA LYS A 310 9.24 -31.78 10.24
C LYS A 310 8.60 -31.63 8.86
N ASN A 311 8.69 -32.73 8.12
CA ASN A 311 7.91 -32.92 6.89
C ASN A 311 6.44 -32.71 7.24
N PHE A 312 5.90 -31.53 6.98
CA PHE A 312 4.48 -31.40 6.76
C PHE A 312 4.20 -32.13 5.46
N ASP A 313 3.31 -33.10 5.53
CA ASP A 313 2.88 -33.92 4.41
C ASP A 313 2.39 -33.00 3.30
N GLU A 314 3.18 -32.79 2.26
CA GLU A 314 2.86 -31.97 1.10
C GLU A 314 1.59 -32.43 0.37
N LYS A 315 1.09 -33.61 0.72
CA LYS A 315 -0.10 -34.22 0.09
C LYS A 315 -1.44 -33.79 0.66
N GLN A 316 -1.50 -33.11 1.82
CA GLN A 316 -2.78 -32.66 2.38
C GLN A 316 -3.13 -31.19 2.08
N THR A 317 -2.26 -30.42 1.43
CA THR A 317 -2.49 -29.00 1.14
C THR A 317 -2.96 -28.73 -0.30
N GLU A 318 -2.88 -29.70 -1.21
CA GLU A 318 -3.26 -29.47 -2.61
C GLU A 318 -4.77 -29.62 -2.92
N GLU A 319 -5.57 -30.25 -2.07
CA GLU A 319 -6.95 -30.63 -2.43
C GLU A 319 -8.07 -29.82 -1.76
N GLN A 320 -7.79 -28.88 -0.85
CA GLN A 320 -8.86 -28.13 -0.14
C GLN A 320 -8.64 -26.61 0.02
N ALA A 321 -7.60 -26.02 -0.52
CA ALA A 321 -7.54 -24.57 -0.68
C ALA A 321 -8.35 -24.19 -1.93
N THR A 322 -9.66 -24.16 -1.82
CA THR A 322 -10.46 -23.36 -2.74
C THR A 322 -9.89 -21.94 -2.66
N ASP A 323 -9.23 -21.56 -3.73
CA ASP A 323 -8.54 -20.30 -3.95
C ASP A 323 -9.52 -19.15 -3.77
N ARG A 324 -9.83 -18.78 -2.52
CA ARG A 324 -10.57 -17.56 -2.22
C ARG A 324 -9.63 -16.42 -2.54
N ALA A 325 -9.97 -15.77 -3.60
CA ALA A 325 -9.19 -14.94 -4.45
C ALA A 325 -8.40 -13.88 -3.67
N CYS A 326 -7.08 -13.92 -3.80
CA CYS A 326 -6.27 -12.71 -3.67
C CYS A 326 -6.88 -11.64 -4.57
N ALA A 327 -6.90 -10.39 -4.11
CA ALA A 327 -7.36 -9.29 -4.94
C ALA A 327 -6.53 -9.23 -6.24
N PRO A 328 -7.14 -8.95 -7.39
CA PRO A 328 -6.42 -8.68 -8.63
C PRO A 328 -5.35 -7.60 -8.47
N ILE A 329 -4.19 -7.76 -9.12
CA ILE A 329 -3.07 -6.82 -8.98
C ILE A 329 -2.51 -6.43 -10.34
N MET A 330 -2.40 -5.12 -10.60
CA MET A 330 -1.64 -4.57 -11.72
C MET A 330 -0.33 -3.96 -11.21
N LEU A 331 0.81 -4.46 -11.67
CA LEU A 331 2.14 -4.01 -11.29
C LEU A 331 2.69 -3.01 -12.32
N VAL A 332 3.25 -1.89 -11.86
CA VAL A 332 3.95 -0.91 -12.74
C VAL A 332 5.37 -0.73 -12.21
N HIS A 333 6.39 -0.91 -13.06
CA HIS A 333 7.79 -0.82 -12.62
C HIS A 333 8.73 -0.31 -13.71
N GLY A 334 9.68 0.55 -13.34
CA GLY A 334 10.74 1.01 -14.21
C GLY A 334 11.83 -0.07 -14.38
N ILE A 335 12.28 -0.32 -15.61
CA ILE A 335 13.31 -1.34 -15.86
C ILE A 335 14.69 -0.89 -15.35
N ALA A 336 14.96 0.41 -15.33
CA ALA A 336 16.22 0.97 -14.85
C ALA A 336 16.22 1.31 -13.34
N ASP A 337 15.20 0.86 -12.60
CA ASP A 337 15.05 1.17 -11.18
C ASP A 337 16.22 0.60 -10.37
N SER A 338 17.07 1.49 -9.86
CA SER A 338 18.28 1.18 -9.10
C SER A 338 18.03 1.01 -7.60
N CYS A 339 16.92 1.54 -7.10
CA CYS A 339 16.55 1.47 -5.69
C CYS A 339 15.81 0.16 -5.39
N VAL A 340 14.76 -0.13 -6.15
CA VAL A 340 13.97 -1.37 -6.08
C VAL A 340 14.01 -2.05 -7.45
N PRO A 341 14.88 -3.03 -7.67
CA PRO A 341 14.99 -3.69 -8.96
C PRO A 341 13.66 -4.29 -9.43
N TYR A 342 13.34 -4.14 -10.71
CA TYR A 342 12.05 -4.58 -11.28
C TYR A 342 11.77 -6.08 -11.13
N GLN A 343 12.80 -6.90 -10.88
CA GLN A 343 12.67 -8.32 -10.56
C GLN A 343 11.76 -8.57 -9.35
N GLN A 344 11.68 -7.61 -8.44
CA GLN A 344 10.74 -7.63 -7.31
C GLN A 344 9.30 -7.77 -7.82
N SER A 345 8.87 -6.95 -8.77
CA SER A 345 7.54 -7.03 -9.38
C SER A 345 7.35 -8.27 -10.27
N VAL A 346 8.38 -8.64 -11.04
CA VAL A 346 8.30 -9.82 -11.93
C VAL A 346 7.99 -11.10 -11.15
N ARG A 347 8.63 -11.30 -10.00
CA ARG A 347 8.38 -12.49 -9.15
C ARG A 347 6.95 -12.54 -8.61
N VAL A 348 6.40 -11.41 -8.19
CA VAL A 348 4.98 -11.33 -7.75
C VAL A 348 4.05 -11.64 -8.91
N TYR A 349 4.29 -11.03 -10.07
CA TYR A 349 3.50 -11.30 -11.27
C TYR A 349 3.47 -12.78 -11.61
N GLN A 350 4.64 -13.43 -11.64
CA GLN A 350 4.76 -14.86 -11.92
C GLN A 350 4.02 -15.73 -10.89
N ALA A 351 4.18 -15.41 -9.60
CA ALA A 351 3.51 -16.13 -8.51
C ALA A 351 1.98 -16.04 -8.62
N LEU A 352 1.44 -14.85 -8.86
CA LEU A 352 0.01 -14.65 -9.01
C LEU A 352 -0.54 -15.30 -10.27
N ARG A 353 0.21 -15.24 -11.39
CA ARG A 353 -0.18 -15.93 -12.64
C ARG A 353 -0.24 -17.44 -12.47
N THR A 354 0.70 -18.04 -11.73
CA THR A 354 0.69 -19.48 -11.44
C THR A 354 -0.58 -19.86 -10.65
N ARG A 355 -1.09 -18.98 -9.80
CA ARG A 355 -2.33 -19.17 -9.03
C ARG A 355 -3.57 -18.68 -9.75
N GLN A 356 -3.46 -18.32 -11.02
CA GLN A 356 -4.58 -17.83 -11.84
C GLN A 356 -5.29 -16.57 -11.29
N VAL A 357 -4.60 -15.80 -10.43
CA VAL A 357 -5.11 -14.51 -9.96
C VAL A 357 -5.07 -13.51 -11.12
N PRO A 358 -6.14 -12.76 -11.40
CA PRO A 358 -6.14 -11.75 -12.44
C PRO A 358 -5.02 -10.73 -12.18
N THR A 359 -4.03 -10.70 -13.07
CA THR A 359 -2.81 -9.91 -12.86
C THR A 359 -2.34 -9.30 -14.17
N ASP A 360 -1.98 -8.02 -14.11
CA ASP A 360 -1.35 -7.29 -15.20
C ASP A 360 0.00 -6.70 -14.79
N MET A 361 0.90 -6.45 -15.73
CA MET A 361 2.20 -5.85 -15.46
C MET A 361 2.64 -4.92 -16.59
N VAL A 362 3.14 -3.75 -16.19
CA VAL A 362 3.79 -2.80 -17.09
C VAL A 362 5.23 -2.59 -16.64
N LEU A 363 6.17 -2.94 -17.51
CA LEU A 363 7.59 -2.62 -17.35
C LEU A 363 7.91 -1.40 -18.21
N VAL A 364 8.43 -0.33 -17.61
CA VAL A 364 8.67 0.97 -18.27
C VAL A 364 10.15 1.09 -18.64
N PRO A 365 10.52 1.02 -19.95
CA PRO A 365 11.90 1.05 -20.38
C PRO A 365 12.62 2.34 -19.94
N GLY A 366 13.82 2.18 -19.38
CA GLY A 366 14.69 3.27 -18.94
C GLY A 366 14.19 4.09 -17.74
N ALA A 367 13.01 3.78 -17.21
CA ALA A 367 12.48 4.49 -16.04
C ALA A 367 13.21 4.05 -14.76
N GLU A 368 13.64 5.01 -13.98
CA GLU A 368 14.23 4.88 -12.66
C GLU A 368 13.16 4.83 -11.56
N HIS A 369 13.60 4.70 -10.29
CA HIS A 369 12.73 4.69 -9.13
C HIS A 369 11.92 5.98 -9.00
N GLY A 370 10.60 5.88 -8.95
CA GLY A 370 9.72 7.04 -8.86
C GLY A 370 9.60 7.87 -10.14
N ASP A 371 10.11 7.37 -11.27
CA ASP A 371 10.10 8.10 -12.54
C ASP A 371 8.68 8.45 -13.00
N SER A 372 8.52 9.68 -13.43
CA SER A 372 7.24 10.21 -13.93
C SER A 372 6.66 9.45 -15.12
N ARG A 373 7.50 8.74 -15.89
CA ARG A 373 7.06 7.86 -17.00
C ARG A 373 6.19 6.70 -16.53
N CYS A 374 6.32 6.26 -15.27
CA CYS A 374 5.41 5.27 -14.67
C CYS A 374 3.95 5.77 -14.57
N PHE A 375 3.75 7.07 -14.72
CA PHE A 375 2.43 7.73 -14.70
C PHE A 375 2.10 8.38 -16.04
N SER A 376 2.57 7.80 -17.15
CA SER A 376 2.22 8.30 -18.49
C SER A 376 0.71 8.12 -18.76
N PRO A 377 0.11 8.92 -19.65
CA PRO A 377 -1.31 8.79 -19.98
C PRO A 377 -1.72 7.38 -20.39
N GLU A 378 -0.86 6.68 -21.13
CA GLU A 378 -1.09 5.31 -21.60
C GLU A 378 -1.15 4.31 -20.43
N ILE A 379 -0.24 4.48 -19.44
CA ILE A 379 -0.21 3.63 -18.24
C ILE A 379 -1.44 3.92 -17.37
N VAL A 380 -1.78 5.20 -17.20
CA VAL A 380 -2.98 5.59 -16.45
C VAL A 380 -4.25 5.05 -17.11
N GLN A 381 -4.34 5.10 -18.45
CA GLN A 381 -5.47 4.51 -19.16
C GLN A 381 -5.55 2.99 -18.99
N ARG A 382 -4.40 2.28 -19.02
CA ARG A 382 -4.34 0.83 -18.77
C ARG A 382 -4.73 0.50 -17.33
N MET A 383 -4.28 1.31 -16.37
CA MET A 383 -4.68 1.21 -14.97
C MET A 383 -6.19 1.35 -14.80
N LEU A 384 -6.80 2.39 -15.41
CA LEU A 384 -8.25 2.58 -15.40
C LEU A 384 -9.00 1.39 -15.98
N SER A 385 -8.54 0.87 -17.12
CA SER A 385 -9.13 -0.31 -17.75
C SER A 385 -9.08 -1.54 -16.84
N PHE A 386 -7.93 -1.76 -16.17
CA PHE A 386 -7.76 -2.87 -15.21
C PHE A 386 -8.66 -2.69 -13.98
N LEU A 387 -8.66 -1.50 -13.38
CA LEU A 387 -9.50 -1.17 -12.24
C LEU A 387 -10.99 -1.41 -12.54
N ASN A 388 -11.49 -0.89 -13.66
CA ASN A 388 -12.88 -1.06 -14.05
C ASN A 388 -13.24 -2.53 -14.32
N ALA A 389 -12.37 -3.29 -14.98
CA ALA A 389 -12.60 -4.71 -15.26
C ALA A 389 -12.67 -5.54 -13.96
N THR A 390 -11.80 -5.25 -12.98
CA THR A 390 -11.72 -6.00 -11.73
C THR A 390 -12.80 -5.62 -10.72
N MET A 391 -13.25 -4.35 -10.73
CA MET A 391 -14.35 -3.90 -9.87
C MET A 391 -15.70 -4.44 -10.27
N ASN A 392 -15.92 -4.69 -11.57
CA ASN A 392 -17.17 -5.23 -12.07
C ASN A 392 -17.27 -6.76 -11.96
N ALA A 393 -16.16 -7.46 -11.72
CA ALA A 393 -16.13 -8.91 -11.58
C ALA A 393 -16.45 -9.39 -10.13
N THR A 394 -16.63 -8.46 -9.19
CA THR A 394 -16.83 -8.76 -7.75
C THR A 394 -18.32 -8.75 -7.33
N VAL A 395 -19.25 -8.67 -8.30
CA VAL A 395 -20.71 -8.70 -8.07
C VAL A 395 -21.25 -10.12 -8.23
#